data_f7dcbfb5ca68d2f0035cfcde215398fd
#
_entry.id   f7dcbfb5ca68d2f0035cfcde215398fd
#
_cell.length_a   1.000
_cell.length_b   1.000
_cell.length_c   1.000
_cell.angle_alpha   90.00
_cell.angle_beta   90.00
_cell.angle_gamma   90.00
#
_symmetry.space_group_name_H-M   'P 1'
#
loop_
_entity.id
_entity.type
_entity.pdbx_description
1 polymer ?
#
loop_
_entity_poly.entity_id
_entity_poly.type
_entity_poly.pdbx_seq_one_letter_code
_entity_poly.pdbx_strand_id
1 'polypeptide(L)'
;MGALLNLVERNLHEVQVDADRMLFHIPSSSLFTADAVTGGIIDMLRQQGCSAEELMQRLGQQFAGNDIQDTLRELIALELVSDGSPLTPEIGVKRVERTALNTVVLNVNTGCNLSCTYCYKEDLDKPSAGKKMSTATAEASVEMLLKESPDEERYSVVFFGGEPLSNRPLIEHMVAYCERRFAEAGKQVEFIMTTNATLLTEEIVDWLNAHRFGLSISIDGPKTVHDRNRITVGGQGTYDVVRRKADMLLSRYNSRPVGARVTLTRGITDIETIWNHLFNEMGFAEVGFAPVTSGDMAAFNLTGEELVEVFANMKALGRRYLDAALEHRNIGFSNLHQLITDIHEGHKKALPCGAGLKMLAVDHEGELNLCHRFTGSSLPTFGNVHQGVKQVELNDFLSQRLDRSNTGCES
;
A
#
# COMPACT_ATOMS: atom_id res chain seq x y z
N MET A 1 34.22 -30.14 -20.41
CA MET A 1 32.96 -29.48 -20.79
C MET A 1 32.71 -28.42 -19.76
N GLY A 2 32.82 -27.14 -20.11
CA GLY A 2 32.52 -26.03 -19.18
C GLY A 2 31.03 -26.07 -18.79
N ALA A 3 30.73 -25.53 -17.63
CA ALA A 3 29.33 -25.38 -17.17
C ALA A 3 28.53 -24.58 -18.21
N LEU A 4 27.29 -24.96 -18.44
CA LEU A 4 26.37 -24.26 -19.32
C LEU A 4 25.81 -23.05 -18.58
N LEU A 5 26.05 -21.87 -19.13
CA LEU A 5 25.51 -20.61 -18.62
C LEU A 5 24.09 -20.42 -19.15
N ASN A 6 23.15 -20.08 -18.25
CA ASN A 6 21.77 -19.77 -18.60
C ASN A 6 21.33 -18.48 -17.91
N LEU A 7 20.50 -17.68 -18.58
CA LEU A 7 19.85 -16.53 -17.97
C LEU A 7 18.76 -17.00 -16.99
N VAL A 8 18.72 -16.38 -15.81
CA VAL A 8 17.71 -16.66 -14.78
C VAL A 8 16.61 -15.60 -14.90
N GLU A 9 15.74 -15.76 -15.90
CA GLU A 9 14.69 -14.77 -16.24
C GLU A 9 13.80 -14.40 -15.05
N ARG A 10 13.51 -15.32 -14.14
CA ARG A 10 12.70 -15.06 -12.96
C ARG A 10 13.28 -14.04 -11.98
N ASN A 11 14.60 -13.81 -12.03
CA ASN A 11 15.29 -12.86 -11.17
C ASN A 11 15.44 -11.48 -11.82
N LEU A 12 15.02 -11.33 -13.07
CA LEU A 12 15.28 -10.16 -13.89
C LEU A 12 13.98 -9.56 -14.45
N HIS A 13 13.84 -8.25 -14.33
CA HIS A 13 12.87 -7.48 -15.10
C HIS A 13 13.59 -6.34 -15.80
N GLU A 14 13.45 -6.25 -17.12
CA GLU A 14 14.07 -5.20 -17.91
C GLU A 14 13.11 -4.06 -18.20
N VAL A 15 13.62 -2.85 -18.09
CA VAL A 15 12.86 -1.64 -18.40
C VAL A 15 13.72 -0.73 -19.27
N GLN A 16 13.18 -0.27 -20.39
CA GLN A 16 13.79 0.75 -21.21
C GLN A 16 13.36 2.12 -20.71
N VAL A 17 14.33 2.95 -20.31
CA VAL A 17 14.10 4.32 -19.88
C VAL A 17 14.92 5.23 -20.81
N ASP A 18 14.27 5.90 -21.72
CA ASP A 18 14.86 6.70 -22.78
C ASP A 18 15.93 5.90 -23.58
N ALA A 19 17.20 6.26 -23.48
CA ALA A 19 18.32 5.54 -24.12
C ALA A 19 18.93 4.44 -23.23
N ASP A 20 18.56 4.39 -21.95
CA ASP A 20 19.17 3.51 -20.98
C ASP A 20 18.35 2.22 -20.81
N ARG A 21 19.05 1.09 -20.84
CA ARG A 21 18.52 -0.22 -20.48
C ARG A 21 18.73 -0.42 -18.99
N MET A 22 17.63 -0.56 -18.23
CA MET A 22 17.64 -0.76 -16.80
C MET A 22 17.29 -2.20 -16.45
N LEU A 23 17.99 -2.76 -15.49
CA LEU A 23 17.77 -4.10 -14.95
C LEU A 23 17.24 -3.99 -13.53
N PHE A 24 16.03 -4.45 -13.29
CA PHE A 24 15.50 -4.60 -11.96
C PHE A 24 15.76 -6.04 -11.48
N HIS A 25 16.63 -6.17 -10.49
CA HIS A 25 16.94 -7.45 -9.85
C HIS A 25 15.88 -7.76 -8.79
N ILE A 26 14.98 -8.67 -9.11
CA ILE A 26 13.82 -9.00 -8.28
C ILE A 26 14.20 -9.47 -6.87
N PRO A 27 15.20 -10.38 -6.68
CA PRO A 27 15.55 -10.86 -5.35
C PRO A 27 16.07 -9.80 -4.38
N SER A 28 16.79 -8.77 -4.88
CA SER A 28 17.33 -7.69 -4.02
C SER A 28 16.48 -6.43 -4.03
N SER A 29 15.48 -6.33 -4.95
CA SER A 29 14.74 -5.09 -5.26
C SER A 29 15.64 -3.92 -5.67
N SER A 30 16.80 -4.24 -6.29
CA SER A 30 17.78 -3.26 -6.73
C SER A 30 17.63 -2.96 -8.22
N LEU A 31 17.96 -1.72 -8.61
CA LEU A 31 17.90 -1.26 -9.99
C LEU A 31 19.31 -0.93 -10.47
N PHE A 32 19.68 -1.46 -11.62
CA PHE A 32 20.99 -1.27 -12.24
C PHE A 32 20.84 -0.73 -13.67
N THR A 33 21.77 0.07 -14.13
CA THR A 33 21.90 0.41 -15.55
C THR A 33 22.72 -0.70 -16.23
N ALA A 34 22.18 -1.30 -17.29
CA ALA A 34 22.93 -2.26 -18.10
C ALA A 34 23.84 -1.51 -19.07
N ASP A 35 25.14 -1.69 -18.93
CA ASP A 35 26.08 -1.26 -19.93
C ASP A 35 26.05 -2.18 -21.17
N ALA A 36 26.84 -1.86 -22.18
CA ALA A 36 26.85 -2.62 -23.43
C ALA A 36 27.33 -4.06 -23.24
N VAL A 37 28.24 -4.33 -22.29
CA VAL A 37 28.74 -5.67 -22.00
C VAL A 37 27.66 -6.51 -21.34
N THR A 38 27.03 -5.94 -20.31
CA THR A 38 25.90 -6.55 -19.59
C THR A 38 24.76 -6.88 -20.56
N GLY A 39 24.37 -5.91 -21.39
CA GLY A 39 23.36 -6.09 -22.42
C GLY A 39 23.70 -7.22 -23.39
N GLY A 40 24.93 -7.26 -23.88
CA GLY A 40 25.41 -8.29 -24.79
C GLY A 40 25.37 -9.70 -24.19
N ILE A 41 25.76 -9.85 -22.91
CA ILE A 41 25.70 -11.14 -22.21
C ILE A 41 24.25 -11.59 -22.05
N ILE A 42 23.38 -10.71 -21.59
CA ILE A 42 21.96 -11.03 -21.38
C ILE A 42 21.28 -11.42 -22.69
N ASP A 43 21.47 -10.65 -23.76
CA ASP A 43 20.85 -10.91 -25.07
C ASP A 43 21.32 -12.24 -25.68
N MET A 44 22.61 -12.56 -25.52
CA MET A 44 23.15 -13.82 -25.99
C MET A 44 22.56 -15.01 -25.21
N LEU A 45 22.55 -14.93 -23.87
CA LEU A 45 22.02 -16.00 -23.02
C LEU A 45 20.50 -16.17 -23.12
N ARG A 46 19.78 -15.11 -23.45
CA ARG A 46 18.33 -15.17 -23.71
C ARG A 46 17.99 -15.92 -24.98
N GLN A 47 18.84 -15.84 -26.00
CA GLN A 47 18.64 -16.62 -27.23
C GLN A 47 18.94 -18.08 -27.01
N GLN A 48 20.03 -18.41 -26.33
CA GLN A 48 20.44 -19.75 -26.04
C GLN A 48 21.51 -19.78 -24.95
N GLY A 49 21.40 -20.70 -24.02
CA GLY A 49 22.47 -20.99 -23.06
C GLY A 49 23.74 -21.43 -23.79
N CYS A 50 24.91 -21.01 -23.30
CA CYS A 50 26.20 -21.31 -23.91
C CYS A 50 27.28 -21.55 -22.85
N SER A 51 28.44 -22.07 -23.25
CA SER A 51 29.61 -22.14 -22.36
C SER A 51 30.28 -20.77 -22.19
N ALA A 52 31.03 -20.59 -21.10
CA ALA A 52 31.80 -19.38 -20.89
C ALA A 52 32.83 -19.13 -22.02
N GLU A 53 33.40 -20.19 -22.59
CA GLU A 53 34.32 -20.13 -23.72
C GLU A 53 33.62 -19.58 -24.98
N GLU A 54 32.42 -20.07 -25.28
CA GLU A 54 31.63 -19.61 -26.42
C GLU A 54 31.19 -18.16 -26.24
N LEU A 55 30.76 -17.78 -25.03
CA LEU A 55 30.42 -16.40 -24.70
C LEU A 55 31.61 -15.46 -24.89
N MET A 56 32.78 -15.84 -24.39
CA MET A 56 34.01 -15.09 -24.56
C MET A 56 34.41 -14.98 -26.03
N GLN A 57 34.28 -16.03 -26.82
CA GLN A 57 34.61 -16.03 -28.25
C GLN A 57 33.73 -15.06 -29.06
N ARG A 58 32.42 -15.07 -28.78
CA ARG A 58 31.44 -14.25 -29.51
C ARG A 58 31.51 -12.77 -29.11
N LEU A 59 31.51 -12.49 -27.81
CA LEU A 59 31.53 -11.12 -27.31
C LEU A 59 32.95 -10.48 -27.35
N GLY A 60 34.01 -11.27 -27.34
CA GLY A 60 35.38 -10.82 -27.43
C GLY A 60 35.75 -10.12 -28.74
N GLN A 61 34.87 -10.17 -29.76
CA GLN A 61 35.01 -9.38 -30.97
C GLN A 61 34.57 -7.90 -30.77
N GLN A 62 33.82 -7.63 -29.74
CA GLN A 62 33.23 -6.30 -29.46
C GLN A 62 33.73 -5.70 -28.15
N PHE A 63 34.09 -6.52 -27.18
CA PHE A 63 34.43 -6.11 -25.81
C PHE A 63 35.75 -6.72 -25.34
N ALA A 64 36.42 -6.05 -24.40
CA ALA A 64 37.63 -6.61 -23.80
C ALA A 64 37.33 -7.86 -22.95
N GLY A 65 38.21 -8.86 -23.04
CA GLY A 65 37.98 -10.14 -22.35
C GLY A 65 37.85 -10.02 -20.84
N ASN A 66 38.59 -9.09 -20.21
CA ASN A 66 38.49 -8.84 -18.77
C ASN A 66 37.10 -8.27 -18.39
N ASP A 67 36.57 -7.34 -19.19
CA ASP A 67 35.26 -6.73 -18.93
C ASP A 67 34.15 -7.78 -18.98
N ILE A 68 34.21 -8.69 -19.98
CA ILE A 68 33.25 -9.79 -20.09
C ILE A 68 33.34 -10.72 -18.87
N GLN A 69 34.56 -11.05 -18.42
CA GLN A 69 34.73 -11.95 -17.28
C GLN A 69 34.27 -11.34 -15.96
N ASP A 70 34.56 -10.04 -15.76
CA ASP A 70 34.17 -9.32 -14.54
C ASP A 70 32.66 -9.15 -14.49
N THR A 71 32.03 -8.71 -15.59
CA THR A 71 30.56 -8.61 -15.70
C THR A 71 29.88 -9.97 -15.51
N LEU A 72 30.41 -11.03 -16.14
CA LEU A 72 29.85 -12.38 -15.98
C LEU A 72 29.91 -12.84 -14.52
N ARG A 73 31.03 -12.57 -13.81
CA ARG A 73 31.14 -12.88 -12.37
C ARG A 73 30.11 -12.15 -11.53
N GLU A 74 29.88 -10.87 -11.81
CA GLU A 74 28.86 -10.08 -11.13
C GLU A 74 27.44 -10.61 -11.40
N LEU A 75 27.12 -10.93 -12.65
CA LEU A 75 25.83 -11.49 -13.02
C LEU A 75 25.56 -12.86 -12.37
N ILE A 76 26.60 -13.71 -12.23
CA ILE A 76 26.52 -14.97 -11.51
C ILE A 76 26.33 -14.72 -10.01
N ALA A 77 27.09 -13.80 -9.41
CA ALA A 77 26.96 -13.44 -8.00
C ALA A 77 25.57 -12.89 -7.65
N LEU A 78 24.95 -12.18 -8.60
CA LEU A 78 23.56 -11.70 -8.49
C LEU A 78 22.51 -12.78 -8.85
N GLU A 79 22.93 -13.98 -9.22
CA GLU A 79 22.03 -15.03 -9.71
C GLU A 79 21.15 -14.58 -10.90
N LEU A 80 21.64 -13.65 -11.71
CA LEU A 80 21.06 -13.30 -13.00
C LEU A 80 21.52 -14.27 -14.10
N VAL A 81 22.67 -14.89 -13.91
CA VAL A 81 23.21 -15.98 -14.74
C VAL A 81 23.48 -17.17 -13.83
N SER A 82 23.02 -18.34 -14.26
CA SER A 82 23.33 -19.63 -13.62
C SER A 82 24.47 -20.31 -14.34
N ASP A 83 25.45 -20.79 -13.58
CA ASP A 83 26.57 -21.63 -14.06
C ASP A 83 26.37 -23.10 -13.69
N GLY A 84 25.15 -23.48 -13.28
CA GLY A 84 24.81 -24.81 -12.78
C GLY A 84 24.95 -24.95 -11.26
N SER A 85 25.46 -23.93 -10.57
CA SER A 85 25.43 -23.87 -9.11
C SER A 85 23.99 -23.78 -8.59
N PRO A 86 23.70 -24.30 -7.37
CA PRO A 86 22.38 -24.17 -6.78
C PRO A 86 22.03 -22.68 -6.62
N LEU A 87 20.97 -22.24 -7.27
CA LEU A 87 20.43 -20.90 -7.05
C LEU A 87 19.81 -20.83 -5.65
N THR A 88 19.84 -19.63 -5.09
CA THR A 88 19.04 -19.36 -3.87
C THR A 88 17.60 -19.78 -4.17
N PRO A 89 16.99 -20.64 -3.34
CA PRO A 89 15.60 -21.01 -3.55
C PRO A 89 14.80 -19.74 -3.80
N GLU A 90 13.91 -19.77 -4.78
CA GLU A 90 12.88 -18.72 -4.86
C GLU A 90 12.45 -18.43 -3.44
N ILE A 91 12.16 -17.16 -3.13
CA ILE A 91 11.63 -16.83 -1.81
C ILE A 91 10.45 -17.77 -1.61
N GLY A 92 10.84 -19.01 -1.34
CA GLY A 92 9.93 -20.09 -1.05
C GLY A 92 9.15 -19.53 0.11
N VAL A 93 7.88 -19.68 0.11
CA VAL A 93 6.94 -19.26 1.12
C VAL A 93 7.70 -19.18 2.44
N LYS A 94 8.24 -17.99 2.77
CA LYS A 94 8.84 -17.80 4.09
C LYS A 94 7.68 -18.07 5.01
N ARG A 95 7.69 -19.26 5.62
CA ARG A 95 6.69 -19.59 6.63
C ARG A 95 6.78 -18.46 7.63
N VAL A 96 5.75 -17.65 7.69
CA VAL A 96 5.71 -16.53 8.63
C VAL A 96 5.58 -17.17 10.00
N GLU A 97 6.71 -17.35 10.70
CA GLU A 97 6.73 -18.06 11.97
C GLU A 97 6.10 -17.22 13.08
N ARG A 98 6.22 -15.90 13.00
CA ARG A 98 5.58 -14.93 13.90
C ARG A 98 5.45 -13.58 13.21
N THR A 99 4.28 -12.99 13.31
CA THR A 99 4.04 -11.61 12.87
C THR A 99 4.26 -10.65 14.03
N ALA A 100 5.18 -9.71 13.89
CA ALA A 100 5.29 -8.59 14.82
C ALA A 100 4.24 -7.55 14.47
N LEU A 101 3.10 -7.59 15.16
CA LEU A 101 2.02 -6.63 14.97
C LEU A 101 2.40 -5.30 15.61
N ASN A 102 2.45 -4.23 14.84
CA ASN A 102 2.66 -2.88 15.36
C ASN A 102 1.50 -1.94 15.07
N THR A 103 0.49 -2.42 14.37
CA THR A 103 -0.66 -1.62 13.96
C THR A 103 -1.96 -2.36 14.27
N VAL A 104 -2.88 -1.65 14.92
CA VAL A 104 -4.27 -2.11 15.08
C VAL A 104 -5.21 -1.13 14.40
N VAL A 105 -6.13 -1.69 13.60
CA VAL A 105 -7.19 -0.91 12.94
C VAL A 105 -8.51 -1.13 13.68
N LEU A 106 -8.98 -0.12 14.38
CA LEU A 106 -10.22 -0.14 15.14
C LEU A 106 -11.39 0.25 14.23
N ASN A 107 -12.28 -0.69 13.92
CA ASN A 107 -13.55 -0.38 13.27
C ASN A 107 -14.53 0.17 14.32
N VAL A 108 -14.40 1.46 14.64
CA VAL A 108 -15.11 2.11 15.75
C VAL A 108 -16.60 2.21 15.54
N ASN A 109 -17.06 2.09 14.30
CA ASN A 109 -18.48 2.10 13.92
C ASN A 109 -18.67 1.46 12.54
N THR A 110 -19.65 0.57 12.38
CA THR A 110 -19.98 -0.02 11.07
C THR A 110 -20.82 0.96 10.22
N GLY A 111 -21.62 1.82 10.85
CA GLY A 111 -22.47 2.79 10.17
C GLY A 111 -21.70 3.96 9.57
N CYS A 112 -22.24 4.52 8.50
CA CYS A 112 -21.73 5.71 7.83
C CYS A 112 -22.87 6.71 7.57
N ASN A 113 -22.56 7.99 7.61
CA ASN A 113 -23.50 9.06 7.25
C ASN A 113 -23.60 9.31 5.73
N LEU A 114 -22.84 8.55 4.93
CA LEU A 114 -22.90 8.53 3.46
C LEU A 114 -23.29 7.14 2.94
N SER A 115 -23.73 7.10 1.68
CA SER A 115 -24.11 5.89 0.93
C SER A 115 -23.36 5.82 -0.40
N CYS A 116 -22.02 5.82 -0.33
CA CYS A 116 -21.17 5.76 -1.52
C CYS A 116 -21.44 4.47 -2.31
N THR A 117 -21.72 4.59 -3.61
CA THR A 117 -22.21 3.47 -4.43
C THR A 117 -21.25 2.30 -4.57
N TYR A 118 -19.95 2.53 -4.47
CA TYR A 118 -18.90 1.50 -4.53
C TYR A 118 -18.47 0.97 -3.16
N CYS A 119 -19.11 1.42 -2.09
CA CYS A 119 -18.65 1.10 -0.73
C CYS A 119 -18.98 -0.35 -0.35
N TYR A 120 -17.99 -1.04 0.18
CA TYR A 120 -18.11 -2.45 0.60
C TYR A 120 -18.51 -2.61 2.08
N LYS A 121 -18.74 -1.50 2.81
CA LYS A 121 -19.09 -1.57 4.24
C LYS A 121 -20.55 -1.96 4.45
N GLU A 122 -20.77 -2.73 5.50
CA GLU A 122 -22.11 -3.09 5.98
C GLU A 122 -22.85 -1.86 6.55
N ASP A 123 -24.17 -1.97 6.67
CA ASP A 123 -25.05 -0.97 7.31
C ASP A 123 -25.01 0.44 6.72
N LEU A 124 -24.59 0.60 5.43
CA LEU A 124 -24.47 1.91 4.80
C LEU A 124 -25.79 2.63 4.59
N ASP A 125 -26.85 1.88 4.30
CA ASP A 125 -28.20 2.39 4.13
C ASP A 125 -28.88 2.70 5.49
N LYS A 126 -28.25 2.30 6.61
CA LYS A 126 -28.75 2.46 7.97
C LYS A 126 -27.68 3.05 8.89
N PRO A 127 -27.13 4.24 8.60
CA PRO A 127 -26.01 4.80 9.37
C PRO A 127 -26.35 5.00 10.85
N SER A 128 -27.60 5.27 11.20
CA SER A 128 -28.07 5.39 12.59
C SER A 128 -28.20 4.05 13.32
N ALA A 129 -28.27 2.93 12.58
CA ALA A 129 -28.35 1.58 13.11
C ALA A 129 -26.99 0.87 13.13
N GLY A 130 -25.92 1.54 12.72
CA GLY A 130 -24.57 0.99 12.73
C GLY A 130 -24.15 0.53 14.12
N LYS A 131 -23.42 -0.60 14.16
CA LYS A 131 -22.89 -1.15 15.41
C LYS A 131 -21.65 -0.37 15.82
N LYS A 132 -21.58 0.00 17.10
CA LYS A 132 -20.45 0.77 17.66
C LYS A 132 -19.57 -0.15 18.50
N MET A 133 -18.25 0.00 18.36
CA MET A 133 -17.28 -0.65 19.23
C MET A 133 -17.41 -0.11 20.66
N SER A 134 -17.32 -0.99 21.64
CA SER A 134 -17.30 -0.60 23.05
C SER A 134 -15.92 -0.10 23.47
N THR A 135 -15.86 0.75 24.50
CA THR A 135 -14.59 1.17 25.11
C THR A 135 -13.76 -0.02 25.57
N ALA A 136 -14.38 -1.01 26.20
CA ALA A 136 -13.69 -2.21 26.67
C ALA A 136 -13.05 -3.01 25.53
N THR A 137 -13.75 -3.15 24.38
CA THR A 137 -13.18 -3.81 23.19
C THR A 137 -12.00 -3.03 22.61
N ALA A 138 -12.11 -1.70 22.55
CA ALA A 138 -11.06 -0.85 22.02
C ALA A 138 -9.80 -0.87 22.91
N GLU A 139 -9.95 -0.79 24.24
CA GLU A 139 -8.85 -0.91 25.20
C GLU A 139 -8.19 -2.31 25.13
N ALA A 140 -8.99 -3.38 25.09
CA ALA A 140 -8.50 -4.74 24.95
C ALA A 140 -7.69 -4.94 23.65
N SER A 141 -8.05 -4.23 22.58
CA SER A 141 -7.31 -4.24 21.31
C SER A 141 -5.88 -3.69 21.48
N VAL A 142 -5.73 -2.63 22.24
CA VAL A 142 -4.42 -2.01 22.54
C VAL A 142 -3.59 -2.90 23.46
N GLU A 143 -4.21 -3.47 24.50
CA GLU A 143 -3.51 -4.40 25.39
C GLU A 143 -3.06 -5.68 24.66
N MET A 144 -3.90 -6.21 23.77
CA MET A 144 -3.54 -7.33 22.89
C MET A 144 -2.32 -6.96 22.03
N LEU A 145 -2.32 -5.78 21.38
CA LEU A 145 -1.24 -5.32 20.52
C LEU A 145 0.10 -5.23 21.28
N LEU A 146 0.11 -4.64 22.49
CA LEU A 146 1.28 -4.54 23.34
C LEU A 146 1.79 -5.92 23.80
N LYS A 147 0.87 -6.84 24.07
CA LYS A 147 1.20 -8.22 24.50
C LYS A 147 1.76 -9.06 23.34
N GLU A 148 1.20 -8.95 22.15
CA GLU A 148 1.64 -9.73 20.98
C GLU A 148 3.01 -9.28 20.46
N SER A 149 3.40 -8.03 20.61
CA SER A 149 4.63 -7.49 20.07
C SER A 149 5.35 -6.56 21.07
N PRO A 150 5.79 -7.09 22.22
CA PRO A 150 6.36 -6.27 23.31
C PRO A 150 7.70 -5.60 22.95
N ASP A 151 8.39 -6.11 21.91
CA ASP A 151 9.70 -5.62 21.51
C ASP A 151 9.62 -4.44 20.53
N GLU A 152 8.44 -4.14 19.97
CA GLU A 152 8.24 -3.00 19.12
C GLU A 152 8.35 -1.69 19.92
N GLU A 153 8.96 -0.66 19.31
CA GLU A 153 9.11 0.66 19.94
C GLU A 153 7.99 1.63 19.54
N ARG A 154 7.44 1.43 18.33
CA ARG A 154 6.44 2.32 17.74
C ARG A 154 5.21 1.55 17.29
N TYR A 155 4.06 2.07 17.66
CA TYR A 155 2.77 1.48 17.32
C TYR A 155 1.88 2.49 16.63
N SER A 156 0.96 1.98 15.83
CA SER A 156 -0.06 2.78 15.16
C SER A 156 -1.45 2.31 15.55
N VAL A 157 -2.29 3.24 15.96
CA VAL A 157 -3.72 3.02 16.18
C VAL A 157 -4.48 3.73 15.06
N VAL A 158 -5.13 2.94 14.20
CA VAL A 158 -5.87 3.44 13.04
C VAL A 158 -7.36 3.44 13.36
N PHE A 159 -7.98 4.60 13.36
CA PHE A 159 -9.42 4.72 13.51
C PHE A 159 -10.10 4.63 12.15
N PHE A 160 -10.94 3.64 12.01
CA PHE A 160 -11.64 3.32 10.77
C PHE A 160 -13.09 2.90 11.05
N GLY A 161 -13.85 2.59 10.00
CA GLY A 161 -15.22 2.12 10.10
C GLY A 161 -16.05 2.53 8.89
N GLY A 162 -17.34 2.75 9.06
CA GLY A 162 -18.16 3.45 8.08
C GLY A 162 -17.69 4.91 7.97
N GLU A 163 -17.98 5.72 9.00
CA GLU A 163 -17.36 7.02 9.22
C GLU A 163 -16.88 7.10 10.68
N PRO A 164 -15.57 7.13 10.94
CA PRO A 164 -15.06 7.06 12.31
C PRO A 164 -15.51 8.24 13.19
N LEU A 165 -15.60 9.45 12.64
CA LEU A 165 -16.04 10.62 13.41
C LEU A 165 -17.48 10.52 13.93
N SER A 166 -18.29 9.58 13.45
CA SER A 166 -19.62 9.30 14.02
C SER A 166 -19.56 8.63 15.40
N ASN A 167 -18.36 8.16 15.82
CA ASN A 167 -18.10 7.65 17.17
C ASN A 167 -16.95 8.42 17.83
N ARG A 168 -16.97 9.76 17.69
CA ARG A 168 -15.96 10.67 18.25
C ARG A 168 -15.69 10.42 19.75
N PRO A 169 -16.70 10.18 20.62
CA PRO A 169 -16.44 9.96 22.05
C PRO A 169 -15.51 8.77 22.31
N LEU A 170 -15.63 7.68 21.55
CA LEU A 170 -14.72 6.54 21.67
C LEU A 170 -13.31 6.91 21.21
N ILE A 171 -13.18 7.66 20.11
CA ILE A 171 -11.87 8.07 19.58
C ILE A 171 -11.13 8.95 20.58
N GLU A 172 -11.80 9.94 21.15
CA GLU A 172 -11.24 10.83 22.19
C GLU A 172 -10.79 10.06 23.43
N HIS A 173 -11.61 9.13 23.91
CA HIS A 173 -11.27 8.24 25.01
C HIS A 173 -10.02 7.42 24.68
N MET A 174 -9.98 6.80 23.48
CA MET A 174 -8.87 5.94 23.09
C MET A 174 -7.56 6.68 22.88
N VAL A 175 -7.59 7.92 22.41
CA VAL A 175 -6.39 8.75 22.30
C VAL A 175 -5.81 9.01 23.69
N ALA A 176 -6.63 9.45 24.64
CA ALA A 176 -6.18 9.68 26.01
C ALA A 176 -5.69 8.40 26.69
N TYR A 177 -6.37 7.27 26.45
CA TYR A 177 -5.96 5.96 26.94
C TYR A 177 -4.60 5.54 26.37
N CYS A 178 -4.45 5.61 25.06
CA CYS A 178 -3.22 5.20 24.37
C CYS A 178 -2.02 6.08 24.77
N GLU A 179 -2.16 7.40 24.78
CA GLU A 179 -1.09 8.31 25.17
C GLU A 179 -0.54 7.96 26.56
N ARG A 180 -1.40 7.72 27.53
CA ARG A 180 -1.00 7.28 28.88
C ARG A 180 -0.39 5.88 28.85
N ARG A 181 -1.08 4.90 28.25
CA ARG A 181 -0.70 3.48 28.33
C ARG A 181 0.61 3.17 27.61
N PHE A 182 0.85 3.79 26.45
CA PHE A 182 2.11 3.63 25.73
C PHE A 182 3.26 4.37 26.43
N ALA A 183 3.01 5.54 27.03
CA ALA A 183 4.01 6.23 27.85
C ALA A 183 4.42 5.39 29.09
N GLU A 184 3.48 4.76 29.79
CA GLU A 184 3.74 3.83 30.90
C GLU A 184 4.58 2.62 30.44
N ALA A 185 4.38 2.17 29.21
CA ALA A 185 5.16 1.07 28.63
C ALA A 185 6.52 1.52 28.04
N GLY A 186 6.84 2.81 28.05
CA GLY A 186 8.04 3.37 27.40
C GLY A 186 8.04 3.28 25.89
N LYS A 187 6.85 3.26 25.26
CA LYS A 187 6.62 3.07 23.83
C LYS A 187 6.05 4.35 23.21
N GLN A 188 6.11 4.41 21.89
CA GLN A 188 5.53 5.49 21.09
C GLN A 188 4.27 5.03 20.39
N VAL A 189 3.26 5.90 20.29
CA VAL A 189 2.03 5.65 19.53
C VAL A 189 1.75 6.80 18.60
N GLU A 190 1.28 6.46 17.39
CA GLU A 190 0.74 7.42 16.43
C GLU A 190 -0.72 7.09 16.13
N PHE A 191 -1.48 8.12 15.80
CA PHE A 191 -2.90 8.01 15.46
C PHE A 191 -3.10 8.30 13.98
N ILE A 192 -3.90 7.46 13.33
CA ILE A 192 -4.21 7.58 11.90
C ILE A 192 -5.72 7.50 11.71
N MET A 193 -6.26 8.31 10.83
CA MET A 193 -7.69 8.31 10.50
C MET A 193 -7.91 8.55 9.01
N THR A 194 -8.84 7.76 8.44
CA THR A 194 -9.42 8.06 7.13
C THR A 194 -10.88 8.47 7.34
N THR A 195 -11.27 9.64 6.87
CA THR A 195 -12.61 10.19 7.03
C THR A 195 -13.17 10.74 5.73
N ASN A 196 -14.50 10.75 5.60
CA ASN A 196 -15.18 11.44 4.50
C ASN A 196 -15.28 12.95 4.73
N ALA A 197 -14.72 13.47 5.81
CA ALA A 197 -14.64 14.88 6.22
C ALA A 197 -15.97 15.59 6.52
N THR A 198 -17.12 15.02 6.20
CA THR A 198 -18.41 15.75 6.31
C THR A 198 -18.74 16.17 7.76
N LEU A 199 -18.22 15.44 8.75
CA LEU A 199 -18.45 15.70 10.18
C LEU A 199 -17.39 16.61 10.82
N LEU A 200 -16.36 17.04 10.09
CA LEU A 200 -15.33 17.94 10.63
C LEU A 200 -15.93 19.28 11.06
N THR A 201 -15.49 19.73 12.22
CA THR A 201 -15.71 21.09 12.74
C THR A 201 -14.35 21.70 13.10
N GLU A 202 -14.28 23.01 13.29
CA GLU A 202 -13.04 23.66 13.70
C GLU A 202 -12.47 23.05 14.98
N GLU A 203 -13.33 22.80 15.98
CA GLU A 203 -12.96 22.14 17.23
C GLU A 203 -12.35 20.75 17.00
N ILE A 204 -12.95 19.93 16.11
CA ILE A 204 -12.42 18.61 15.79
C ILE A 204 -11.06 18.74 15.09
N VAL A 205 -10.90 19.68 14.17
CA VAL A 205 -9.64 19.92 13.47
C VAL A 205 -8.55 20.35 14.45
N ASP A 206 -8.84 21.26 15.38
CA ASP A 206 -7.88 21.72 16.38
C ASP A 206 -7.47 20.57 17.32
N TRP A 207 -8.41 19.72 17.71
CA TRP A 207 -8.15 18.53 18.51
C TRP A 207 -7.29 17.51 17.76
N LEU A 208 -7.62 17.19 16.50
CA LEU A 208 -6.82 16.30 15.65
C LEU A 208 -5.39 16.85 15.45
N ASN A 209 -5.25 18.16 15.30
CA ASN A 209 -3.97 18.84 15.16
C ASN A 209 -3.12 18.73 16.45
N ALA A 210 -3.73 18.91 17.61
CA ALA A 210 -3.06 18.78 18.91
C ALA A 210 -2.51 17.36 19.13
N HIS A 211 -3.23 16.32 18.70
CA HIS A 211 -2.84 14.92 18.81
C HIS A 211 -2.09 14.38 17.58
N ARG A 212 -1.70 15.27 16.64
CA ARG A 212 -0.83 14.97 15.47
C ARG A 212 -1.31 13.77 14.63
N PHE A 213 -2.60 13.69 14.34
CA PHE A 213 -3.15 12.60 13.53
C PHE A 213 -2.55 12.53 12.13
N GLY A 214 -2.26 11.35 11.62
CA GLY A 214 -2.11 11.10 10.19
C GLY A 214 -3.49 11.09 9.54
N LEU A 215 -3.80 12.08 8.68
CA LEU A 215 -5.13 12.24 8.10
C LEU A 215 -5.16 11.92 6.62
N SER A 216 -6.13 11.09 6.22
CA SER A 216 -6.49 10.87 4.83
C SER A 216 -7.96 11.26 4.62
N ILE A 217 -8.19 12.17 3.68
CA ILE A 217 -9.54 12.61 3.31
C ILE A 217 -10.01 11.84 2.11
N SER A 218 -11.17 11.23 2.23
CA SER A 218 -11.81 10.49 1.16
C SER A 218 -12.48 11.46 0.17
N ILE A 219 -11.80 11.74 -0.95
CA ILE A 219 -12.29 12.63 -2.01
C ILE A 219 -11.79 12.14 -3.36
N ASP A 220 -12.70 11.98 -4.35
CA ASP A 220 -12.37 11.29 -5.60
C ASP A 220 -11.96 12.25 -6.74
N GLY A 221 -11.98 13.56 -6.51
CA GLY A 221 -11.59 14.56 -7.51
C GLY A 221 -12.57 15.72 -7.65
N PRO A 222 -12.66 16.34 -8.83
CA PRO A 222 -13.63 17.39 -9.12
C PRO A 222 -15.07 16.95 -8.86
N LYS A 223 -15.98 17.91 -8.69
CA LYS A 223 -17.39 17.66 -8.33
C LYS A 223 -18.07 16.59 -9.18
N THR A 224 -17.87 16.62 -10.49
CA THR A 224 -18.47 15.65 -11.42
C THR A 224 -17.97 14.23 -11.24
N VAL A 225 -16.72 14.05 -10.78
CA VAL A 225 -16.12 12.76 -10.46
C VAL A 225 -16.57 12.31 -9.08
N HIS A 226 -16.45 13.18 -8.10
CA HIS A 226 -16.76 12.87 -6.69
C HIS A 226 -18.24 12.50 -6.48
N ASP A 227 -19.16 13.36 -6.97
CA ASP A 227 -20.60 13.20 -6.76
C ASP A 227 -21.21 12.03 -7.56
N ARG A 228 -20.45 11.44 -8.50
CA ARG A 228 -20.88 10.24 -9.21
C ARG A 228 -21.10 9.05 -8.28
N ASN A 229 -20.28 8.93 -7.25
CA ASN A 229 -20.29 7.78 -6.36
C ASN A 229 -20.41 8.15 -4.87
N ARG A 230 -19.91 9.33 -4.46
CA ARG A 230 -19.94 9.74 -3.06
C ARG A 230 -21.19 10.58 -2.78
N ILE A 231 -22.23 9.88 -2.38
CA ILE A 231 -23.56 10.44 -2.17
C ILE A 231 -24.01 10.26 -0.71
N THR A 232 -24.94 11.10 -0.31
CA THR A 232 -25.67 10.93 0.97
C THR A 232 -26.65 9.74 0.86
N VAL A 233 -27.22 9.32 2.00
CA VAL A 233 -28.32 8.34 2.03
C VAL A 233 -29.53 8.80 1.17
N GLY A 234 -29.73 10.11 1.05
CA GLY A 234 -30.80 10.70 0.19
C GLY A 234 -30.39 10.88 -1.28
N GLY A 235 -29.24 10.33 -1.73
CA GLY A 235 -28.80 10.37 -3.13
C GLY A 235 -28.20 11.72 -3.57
N GLN A 236 -27.94 12.65 -2.66
CA GLN A 236 -27.33 13.94 -2.97
C GLN A 236 -25.80 13.82 -3.01
N GLY A 237 -25.15 14.47 -4.00
CA GLY A 237 -23.70 14.58 -4.05
C GLY A 237 -23.11 15.27 -2.81
N THR A 238 -21.90 14.92 -2.43
CA THR A 238 -21.29 15.39 -1.18
C THR A 238 -20.11 16.33 -1.39
N TYR A 239 -19.69 16.56 -2.64
CA TYR A 239 -18.52 17.36 -2.98
C TYR A 239 -18.50 18.74 -2.30
N ASP A 240 -19.57 19.51 -2.39
CA ASP A 240 -19.60 20.88 -1.87
C ASP A 240 -19.40 20.95 -0.35
N VAL A 241 -19.91 19.96 0.37
CA VAL A 241 -19.67 19.81 1.82
C VAL A 241 -18.25 19.40 2.09
N VAL A 242 -17.75 18.38 1.40
CA VAL A 242 -16.39 17.87 1.59
C VAL A 242 -15.36 18.94 1.23
N ARG A 243 -15.53 19.66 0.12
CA ARG A 243 -14.66 20.77 -0.30
C ARG A 243 -14.55 21.82 0.79
N ARG A 244 -15.67 22.35 1.27
CA ARG A 244 -15.68 23.37 2.33
C ARG A 244 -15.01 22.87 3.62
N LYS A 245 -15.23 21.60 4.00
CA LYS A 245 -14.62 21.01 5.19
C LYS A 245 -13.12 20.75 5.01
N ALA A 246 -12.71 20.35 3.82
CA ALA A 246 -11.30 20.20 3.47
C ALA A 246 -10.58 21.54 3.46
N ASP A 247 -11.16 22.60 2.88
CA ASP A 247 -10.57 23.95 2.91
C ASP A 247 -10.37 24.44 4.35
N MET A 248 -11.36 24.23 5.23
CA MET A 248 -11.25 24.50 6.66
C MET A 248 -10.14 23.70 7.32
N LEU A 249 -10.07 22.38 7.06
CA LEU A 249 -9.02 21.51 7.59
C LEU A 249 -7.63 21.98 7.15
N LEU A 250 -7.42 22.15 5.85
CA LEU A 250 -6.12 22.51 5.28
C LEU A 250 -5.62 23.90 5.72
N SER A 251 -6.53 24.81 6.05
CA SER A 251 -6.16 26.13 6.59
C SER A 251 -5.75 26.12 8.06
N ARG A 252 -6.15 25.12 8.84
CA ARG A 252 -5.94 25.07 10.31
C ARG A 252 -4.97 23.97 10.75
N TYR A 253 -4.92 22.86 9.99
CA TYR A 253 -4.15 21.68 10.33
C TYR A 253 -2.71 21.78 9.81
N ASN A 254 -1.71 21.71 10.69
CA ASN A 254 -0.31 21.89 10.33
C ASN A 254 0.66 20.91 11.02
N SER A 255 0.17 19.99 11.85
CA SER A 255 1.04 19.07 12.59
C SER A 255 1.62 17.95 11.74
N ARG A 256 0.93 17.58 10.66
CA ARG A 256 1.36 16.56 9.67
C ARG A 256 0.77 16.90 8.30
N PRO A 257 1.38 16.40 7.19
CA PRO A 257 0.75 16.46 5.86
C PRO A 257 -0.63 15.79 5.85
N VAL A 258 -1.58 16.38 5.12
CA VAL A 258 -2.92 15.81 4.92
C VAL A 258 -3.01 15.23 3.51
N GLY A 259 -3.37 13.94 3.42
CA GLY A 259 -3.50 13.23 2.16
C GLY A 259 -4.95 13.21 1.64
N ALA A 260 -5.12 13.26 0.32
CA ALA A 260 -6.36 12.93 -0.37
C ALA A 260 -6.33 11.46 -0.81
N ARG A 261 -7.40 10.71 -0.52
CA ARG A 261 -7.55 9.31 -0.95
C ARG A 261 -8.62 9.20 -2.02
N VAL A 262 -8.19 8.84 -3.22
CA VAL A 262 -9.03 8.71 -4.41
C VAL A 262 -9.34 7.23 -4.66
N THR A 263 -10.62 6.93 -4.85
CA THR A 263 -11.07 5.61 -5.32
C THR A 263 -11.42 5.70 -6.80
N LEU A 264 -10.66 5.02 -7.64
CA LEU A 264 -10.90 4.95 -9.08
C LEU A 264 -11.94 3.87 -9.38
N THR A 265 -12.98 4.25 -10.09
CA THR A 265 -14.04 3.35 -10.53
C THR A 265 -14.17 3.37 -12.04
N ARG A 266 -14.89 2.40 -12.62
CA ARG A 266 -15.15 2.33 -14.05
C ARG A 266 -15.52 3.70 -14.65
N GLY A 267 -14.86 4.07 -15.75
CA GLY A 267 -15.04 5.34 -16.45
C GLY A 267 -14.37 6.54 -15.77
N ILE A 268 -13.48 6.31 -14.80
CA ILE A 268 -12.67 7.35 -14.16
C ILE A 268 -11.20 6.96 -14.32
N THR A 269 -10.56 7.50 -15.35
CA THR A 269 -9.19 7.17 -15.76
C THR A 269 -8.26 8.39 -15.80
N ASP A 270 -8.81 9.61 -15.84
CA ASP A 270 -8.06 10.87 -15.92
C ASP A 270 -7.41 11.24 -14.59
N ILE A 271 -6.28 10.60 -14.32
CA ILE A 271 -5.46 10.78 -13.10
C ILE A 271 -4.93 12.21 -13.01
N GLU A 272 -4.55 12.80 -14.13
CA GLU A 272 -3.92 14.12 -14.15
C GLU A 272 -4.89 15.22 -13.73
N THR A 273 -6.09 15.24 -14.27
CA THR A 273 -7.15 16.19 -13.87
C THR A 273 -7.51 16.04 -12.39
N ILE A 274 -7.63 14.81 -11.90
CA ILE A 274 -7.93 14.55 -10.50
C ILE A 274 -6.78 15.04 -9.60
N TRP A 275 -5.54 14.70 -9.95
CA TRP A 275 -4.36 15.13 -9.20
C TRP A 275 -4.26 16.65 -9.18
N ASN A 276 -4.41 17.32 -10.34
CA ASN A 276 -4.33 18.78 -10.43
C ASN A 276 -5.37 19.45 -9.53
N HIS A 277 -6.60 18.95 -9.56
CA HIS A 277 -7.67 19.47 -8.72
C HIS A 277 -7.36 19.33 -7.22
N LEU A 278 -6.89 18.15 -6.79
CA LEU A 278 -6.67 17.89 -5.37
C LEU A 278 -5.37 18.52 -4.86
N PHE A 279 -4.30 18.47 -5.64
CA PHE A 279 -3.00 18.99 -5.22
C PHE A 279 -2.88 20.50 -5.44
N ASN A 280 -3.10 20.99 -6.68
CA ASN A 280 -2.87 22.40 -6.99
C ASN A 280 -4.02 23.32 -6.59
N GLU A 281 -5.28 22.89 -6.79
CA GLU A 281 -6.44 23.76 -6.53
C GLU A 281 -6.95 23.67 -5.09
N MET A 282 -6.88 22.47 -4.48
CA MET A 282 -7.32 22.26 -3.10
C MET A 282 -6.20 22.35 -2.07
N GLY A 283 -4.95 22.08 -2.44
CA GLY A 283 -3.80 22.19 -1.56
C GLY A 283 -3.54 20.97 -0.67
N PHE A 284 -4.01 19.77 -1.03
CA PHE A 284 -3.61 18.57 -0.35
C PHE A 284 -2.10 18.32 -0.52
N ALA A 285 -1.44 17.91 0.55
CA ALA A 285 0.00 17.62 0.51
C ALA A 285 0.31 16.35 -0.29
N GLU A 286 -0.65 15.40 -0.32
CA GLU A 286 -0.50 14.11 -0.99
C GLU A 286 -1.82 13.69 -1.64
N VAL A 287 -1.71 13.03 -2.81
CA VAL A 287 -2.84 12.43 -3.52
C VAL A 287 -2.50 10.98 -3.82
N GLY A 288 -3.29 10.06 -3.25
CA GLY A 288 -3.14 8.63 -3.44
C GLY A 288 -4.32 8.02 -4.17
N PHE A 289 -4.03 7.25 -5.22
CA PHE A 289 -5.02 6.60 -6.08
C PHE A 289 -5.11 5.10 -5.77
N ALA A 290 -6.32 4.58 -5.69
CA ALA A 290 -6.55 3.14 -5.59
C ALA A 290 -7.72 2.74 -6.48
N PRO A 291 -7.52 1.79 -7.41
CA PRO A 291 -8.63 1.16 -8.10
C PRO A 291 -9.57 0.49 -7.10
N VAL A 292 -10.87 0.61 -7.33
CA VAL A 292 -11.83 -0.18 -6.57
C VAL A 292 -11.61 -1.66 -6.92
N THR A 293 -11.61 -2.47 -5.90
CA THR A 293 -11.58 -3.94 -6.04
C THR A 293 -12.73 -4.49 -5.21
N SER A 294 -13.90 -4.49 -5.80
CA SER A 294 -15.12 -4.93 -5.16
C SER A 294 -15.54 -6.29 -5.74
N GLY A 295 -15.25 -7.39 -5.02
CA GLY A 295 -15.58 -8.76 -5.42
C GLY A 295 -16.86 -8.88 -6.26
N ASP A 296 -17.99 -8.95 -5.59
CA ASP A 296 -19.31 -9.14 -6.25
C ASP A 296 -19.84 -7.87 -6.95
N MET A 297 -19.26 -6.69 -6.74
CA MET A 297 -19.65 -5.42 -7.36
C MET A 297 -18.80 -5.09 -8.58
N ALA A 298 -18.60 -6.05 -9.47
CA ALA A 298 -17.78 -5.93 -10.68
C ALA A 298 -18.14 -4.73 -11.59
N ALA A 299 -19.36 -4.18 -11.46
CA ALA A 299 -19.78 -3.00 -12.20
C ALA A 299 -18.93 -1.75 -11.94
N PHE A 300 -18.27 -1.66 -10.79
CA PHE A 300 -17.39 -0.55 -10.42
C PHE A 300 -15.92 -0.80 -10.75
N ASN A 301 -15.54 -2.04 -11.05
CA ASN A 301 -14.15 -2.37 -11.35
C ASN A 301 -13.75 -1.79 -12.70
N LEU A 302 -12.54 -1.26 -12.77
CA LEU A 302 -11.92 -0.85 -14.03
C LEU A 302 -11.81 -2.06 -14.97
N THR A 303 -12.04 -1.84 -16.26
CA THR A 303 -11.77 -2.85 -17.29
C THR A 303 -10.26 -2.97 -17.52
N GLY A 304 -9.82 -4.01 -18.25
CA GLY A 304 -8.41 -4.15 -18.63
C GLY A 304 -7.90 -2.96 -19.45
N GLU A 305 -8.71 -2.43 -20.36
CA GLU A 305 -8.38 -1.25 -21.17
C GLU A 305 -8.28 0.01 -20.31
N GLU A 306 -9.21 0.22 -19.39
CA GLU A 306 -9.17 1.34 -18.44
C GLU A 306 -7.97 1.24 -17.48
N LEU A 307 -7.55 0.03 -17.06
CA LEU A 307 -6.33 -0.15 -16.28
C LEU A 307 -5.10 0.27 -17.07
N VAL A 308 -5.00 -0.11 -18.35
CA VAL A 308 -3.89 0.32 -19.23
C VAL A 308 -3.86 1.86 -19.32
N GLU A 309 -5.01 2.50 -19.49
CA GLU A 309 -5.11 3.96 -19.54
C GLU A 309 -4.70 4.60 -18.19
N VAL A 310 -5.19 4.10 -17.08
CA VAL A 310 -4.81 4.57 -15.74
C VAL A 310 -3.30 4.48 -15.53
N PHE A 311 -2.68 3.35 -15.90
CA PHE A 311 -1.23 3.21 -15.78
C PHE A 311 -0.45 4.13 -16.71
N ALA A 312 -0.96 4.38 -17.94
CA ALA A 312 -0.37 5.36 -18.85
C ALA A 312 -0.40 6.78 -18.25
N ASN A 313 -1.54 7.17 -17.66
CA ASN A 313 -1.71 8.46 -16.99
C ASN A 313 -0.83 8.56 -15.71
N MET A 314 -0.74 7.49 -14.92
CA MET A 314 0.18 7.43 -13.77
C MET A 314 1.63 7.57 -14.21
N LYS A 315 2.02 6.97 -15.34
CA LYS A 315 3.37 7.11 -15.91
C LYS A 315 3.65 8.55 -16.38
N ALA A 316 2.67 9.22 -16.99
CA ALA A 316 2.78 10.63 -17.38
C ALA A 316 2.95 11.54 -16.14
N LEU A 317 2.14 11.35 -15.10
CA LEU A 317 2.30 12.06 -13.83
C LEU A 317 3.64 11.73 -13.15
N GLY A 318 4.14 10.50 -13.30
CA GLY A 318 5.44 10.07 -12.82
C GLY A 318 6.62 10.83 -13.46
N ARG A 319 6.53 11.16 -14.75
CA ARG A 319 7.53 12.02 -15.41
C ARG A 319 7.53 13.43 -14.83
N ARG A 320 6.35 14.01 -14.60
CA ARG A 320 6.24 15.32 -13.92
C ARG A 320 6.78 15.27 -12.49
N TYR A 321 6.60 14.13 -11.80
CA TYR A 321 7.19 13.92 -10.48
C TYR A 321 8.72 13.94 -10.55
N LEU A 322 9.33 13.27 -11.55
CA LEU A 322 10.76 13.26 -11.77
C LEU A 322 11.29 14.68 -12.03
N ASP A 323 10.66 15.43 -12.96
CA ASP A 323 11.04 16.81 -13.27
C ASP A 323 11.01 17.68 -12.01
N ALA A 324 9.95 17.58 -11.22
CA ALA A 324 9.85 18.31 -9.97
C ALA A 324 10.90 17.87 -8.93
N ALA A 325 11.18 16.57 -8.84
CA ALA A 325 12.17 16.04 -7.90
C ALA A 325 13.59 16.51 -8.23
N LEU A 326 13.94 16.63 -9.51
CA LEU A 326 15.22 17.23 -9.97
C LEU A 326 15.36 18.71 -9.56
N GLU A 327 14.23 19.41 -9.35
CA GLU A 327 14.17 20.77 -8.81
C GLU A 327 13.97 20.79 -7.28
N HIS A 328 14.15 19.65 -6.59
CA HIS A 328 13.93 19.49 -5.14
C HIS A 328 12.51 19.82 -4.68
N ARG A 329 11.52 19.61 -5.54
CA ARG A 329 10.09 19.80 -5.23
C ARG A 329 9.38 18.46 -5.14
N ASN A 330 8.48 18.33 -4.18
CA ASN A 330 7.55 17.21 -4.09
C ASN A 330 6.17 17.64 -4.62
N ILE A 331 5.59 16.88 -5.52
CA ILE A 331 4.27 17.14 -6.09
C ILE A 331 3.18 16.23 -5.52
N GLY A 332 3.43 15.60 -4.38
CA GLY A 332 2.42 14.85 -3.64
C GLY A 332 1.84 13.63 -4.33
N PHE A 333 2.49 13.04 -5.34
CA PHE A 333 2.04 11.79 -5.95
C PHE A 333 2.47 10.60 -5.07
N SER A 334 1.65 10.26 -4.07
CA SER A 334 2.02 9.33 -3.01
C SER A 334 2.25 7.90 -3.50
N ASN A 335 1.55 7.43 -4.54
CA ASN A 335 1.78 6.10 -5.11
C ASN A 335 3.22 5.92 -5.61
N LEU A 336 3.73 6.90 -6.34
CA LEU A 336 5.09 6.85 -6.88
C LEU A 336 6.13 7.11 -5.79
N HIS A 337 5.88 8.09 -4.92
CA HIS A 337 6.78 8.40 -3.80
C HIS A 337 7.06 7.16 -2.94
N GLN A 338 6.01 6.41 -2.58
CA GLN A 338 6.15 5.18 -1.80
C GLN A 338 6.97 4.11 -2.54
N LEU A 339 6.75 3.93 -3.85
CA LEU A 339 7.50 2.95 -4.65
C LEU A 339 8.99 3.32 -4.74
N ILE A 340 9.31 4.60 -4.97
CA ILE A 340 10.69 5.08 -5.03
C ILE A 340 11.38 4.89 -3.66
N THR A 341 10.69 5.22 -2.58
CA THR A 341 11.20 5.02 -1.22
C THR A 341 11.48 3.52 -0.95
N ASP A 342 10.53 2.64 -1.28
CA ASP A 342 10.71 1.20 -1.10
C ASP A 342 11.92 0.66 -1.89
N ILE A 343 12.12 1.12 -3.14
CA ILE A 343 13.27 0.73 -3.96
C ILE A 343 14.58 1.29 -3.38
N HIS A 344 14.59 2.58 -3.01
CA HIS A 344 15.77 3.25 -2.47
C HIS A 344 16.26 2.61 -1.15
N GLU A 345 15.32 2.24 -0.29
CA GLU A 345 15.61 1.62 1.00
C GLU A 345 15.78 0.09 0.91
N GLY A 346 15.62 -0.50 -0.27
CA GLY A 346 15.71 -1.94 -0.48
C GLY A 346 14.62 -2.73 0.24
N HIS A 347 13.47 -2.10 0.48
CA HIS A 347 12.36 -2.73 1.16
C HIS A 347 11.71 -3.82 0.29
N LYS A 348 11.78 -5.06 0.76
CA LYS A 348 11.13 -6.21 0.12
C LYS A 348 9.77 -6.43 0.76
N LYS A 349 8.71 -6.30 -0.02
CA LYS A 349 7.35 -6.55 0.43
C LYS A 349 6.84 -7.87 -0.18
N ALA A 350 6.65 -8.87 0.65
CA ALA A 350 6.03 -10.13 0.22
C ALA A 350 4.54 -9.95 -0.15
N LEU A 351 3.86 -9.01 0.52
CA LEU A 351 2.48 -8.62 0.24
C LEU A 351 2.42 -7.11 -0.04
N PRO A 352 1.46 -6.65 -0.87
CA PRO A 352 1.33 -5.24 -1.25
C PRO A 352 1.01 -4.30 -0.07
N CYS A 353 0.52 -4.85 1.04
CA CYS A 353 0.23 -4.10 2.26
C CYS A 353 0.58 -4.92 3.51
N GLY A 354 0.53 -4.28 4.68
CA GLY A 354 0.85 -4.92 5.96
C GLY A 354 -0.24 -5.82 6.56
N ALA A 355 -1.34 -6.06 5.83
CA ALA A 355 -2.47 -6.86 6.34
C ALA A 355 -2.05 -8.27 6.75
N GLY A 356 -2.32 -8.65 7.99
CA GLY A 356 -1.92 -9.92 8.58
C GLY A 356 -0.43 -10.04 8.95
N LEU A 357 0.44 -9.18 8.43
CA LEU A 357 1.88 -9.18 8.74
C LEU A 357 2.23 -8.21 9.88
N LYS A 358 1.80 -6.95 9.74
CA LYS A 358 2.09 -5.88 10.70
C LYS A 358 0.81 -5.28 11.31
N MET A 359 -0.34 -5.55 10.71
CA MET A 359 -1.63 -5.02 11.18
C MET A 359 -2.73 -6.06 11.13
N LEU A 360 -3.65 -5.97 12.08
CA LEU A 360 -4.97 -6.61 12.07
C LEU A 360 -6.05 -5.57 12.34
N ALA A 361 -7.26 -5.83 11.83
CA ALA A 361 -8.40 -5.01 12.14
C ALA A 361 -9.29 -5.68 13.18
N VAL A 362 -9.81 -4.87 14.09
CA VAL A 362 -10.73 -5.29 15.15
C VAL A 362 -12.11 -4.77 14.83
N ASP A 363 -13.10 -5.64 14.87
CA ASP A 363 -14.50 -5.25 14.74
C ASP A 363 -15.14 -4.90 16.10
N HIS A 364 -16.42 -4.56 16.09
CA HIS A 364 -17.16 -4.16 17.29
C HIS A 364 -17.32 -5.29 18.33
N GLU A 365 -17.17 -6.56 17.92
CA GLU A 365 -17.23 -7.75 18.79
C GLU A 365 -15.85 -8.17 19.31
N GLY A 366 -14.79 -7.51 18.85
CA GLY A 366 -13.40 -7.81 19.22
C GLY A 366 -12.77 -8.90 18.37
N GLU A 367 -13.40 -9.34 17.28
CA GLU A 367 -12.83 -10.32 16.37
C GLU A 367 -11.71 -9.72 15.53
N LEU A 368 -10.64 -10.50 15.33
CA LEU A 368 -9.45 -10.10 14.58
C LEU A 368 -9.60 -10.46 13.11
N ASN A 369 -9.74 -9.46 12.28
CA ASN A 369 -9.86 -9.59 10.83
C ASN A 369 -8.53 -9.24 10.15
N LEU A 370 -8.25 -9.80 8.98
CA LEU A 370 -7.01 -9.56 8.23
C LEU A 370 -6.75 -8.05 8.00
N CYS A 371 -7.78 -7.30 7.61
CA CYS A 371 -7.78 -5.84 7.59
C CYS A 371 -9.21 -5.30 7.67
N HIS A 372 -9.35 -3.98 7.81
CA HIS A 372 -10.65 -3.29 7.89
C HIS A 372 -11.59 -3.59 6.70
N ARG A 373 -11.05 -3.98 5.56
CA ARG A 373 -11.82 -4.33 4.37
C ARG A 373 -12.61 -5.62 4.54
N PHE A 374 -12.07 -6.55 5.32
CA PHE A 374 -12.65 -7.89 5.51
C PHE A 374 -13.50 -8.01 6.76
N THR A 375 -13.67 -6.93 7.51
CA THR A 375 -14.60 -6.88 8.66
C THR A 375 -16.02 -7.15 8.18
N GLY A 376 -16.67 -8.17 8.72
CA GLY A 376 -18.00 -8.61 8.30
C GLY A 376 -18.04 -9.42 7.00
N SER A 377 -16.88 -9.75 6.41
CA SER A 377 -16.81 -10.62 5.22
C SER A 377 -16.88 -12.10 5.58
N SER A 378 -16.96 -12.96 4.55
CA SER A 378 -16.92 -14.42 4.71
C SER A 378 -15.51 -14.98 5.00
N LEU A 379 -14.48 -14.15 5.05
CA LEU A 379 -13.15 -14.60 5.44
C LEU A 379 -13.10 -14.98 6.92
N PRO A 380 -12.26 -15.97 7.30
CA PRO A 380 -12.11 -16.36 8.70
C PRO A 380 -11.56 -15.21 9.53
N THR A 381 -11.92 -15.16 10.81
CA THR A 381 -11.27 -14.32 11.81
C THR A 381 -10.05 -15.05 12.39
N PHE A 382 -9.04 -14.26 12.74
CA PHE A 382 -7.74 -14.77 13.20
C PHE A 382 -7.54 -14.59 14.71
N GLY A 383 -8.60 -14.72 15.47
CA GLY A 383 -8.61 -14.60 16.91
C GLY A 383 -9.57 -13.53 17.43
N ASN A 384 -9.46 -13.22 18.70
CA ASN A 384 -10.27 -12.21 19.38
C ASN A 384 -9.39 -11.44 20.36
N VAL A 385 -9.66 -10.16 20.60
CA VAL A 385 -8.84 -9.29 21.46
C VAL A 385 -8.65 -9.83 22.88
N HIS A 386 -9.56 -10.64 23.40
CA HIS A 386 -9.47 -11.25 24.72
C HIS A 386 -8.72 -12.60 24.73
N GLN A 387 -8.66 -13.29 23.58
CA GLN A 387 -8.05 -14.61 23.44
C GLN A 387 -6.65 -14.54 22.80
N GLY A 388 -6.36 -13.43 22.11
CA GLY A 388 -5.13 -13.23 21.34
C GLY A 388 -5.27 -13.70 19.89
N VAL A 389 -4.16 -13.61 19.16
CA VAL A 389 -4.06 -13.96 17.74
C VAL A 389 -3.98 -15.49 17.59
N LYS A 390 -4.78 -16.05 16.70
CA LYS A 390 -4.65 -17.44 16.22
C LYS A 390 -3.49 -17.53 15.22
N GLN A 391 -2.28 -17.54 15.78
CA GLN A 391 -1.06 -17.37 14.99
C GLN A 391 -0.87 -18.47 13.94
N VAL A 392 -1.22 -19.72 14.25
CA VAL A 392 -1.08 -20.85 13.31
C VAL A 392 -1.98 -20.66 12.11
N GLU A 393 -3.27 -20.38 12.35
CA GLU A 393 -4.26 -20.17 11.29
C GLU A 393 -3.93 -18.94 10.43
N LEU A 394 -3.43 -17.86 11.06
CA LEU A 394 -2.99 -16.66 10.33
C LEU A 394 -1.78 -16.97 9.45
N ASN A 395 -0.80 -17.68 9.99
CA ASN A 395 0.43 -18.04 9.25
C ASN A 395 0.12 -18.97 8.08
N ASP A 396 -0.74 -19.96 8.28
CA ASP A 396 -1.14 -20.88 7.22
C ASP A 396 -1.91 -20.14 6.12
N PHE A 397 -2.82 -19.23 6.48
CA PHE A 397 -3.53 -18.39 5.52
C PHE A 397 -2.59 -17.50 4.72
N LEU A 398 -1.65 -16.81 5.38
CA LEU A 398 -0.66 -15.96 4.72
C LEU A 398 0.26 -16.77 3.82
N SER A 399 0.73 -17.93 4.29
CA SER A 399 1.61 -18.82 3.52
C SER A 399 0.95 -19.28 2.23
N GLN A 400 -0.34 -19.65 2.27
CA GLN A 400 -1.11 -20.02 1.07
C GLN A 400 -1.26 -18.85 0.08
N ARG A 401 -1.32 -17.60 0.57
CA ARG A 401 -1.45 -16.40 -0.28
C ARG A 401 -0.10 -15.92 -0.81
N LEU A 402 0.99 -16.24 -0.14
CA LEU A 402 2.35 -15.97 -0.61
C LEU A 402 2.83 -17.00 -1.64
N ASP A 403 2.20 -18.16 -1.69
CA ASP A 403 2.47 -19.17 -2.71
C ASP A 403 1.89 -18.70 -4.05
N ARG A 404 2.77 -18.28 -4.94
CA ARG A 404 2.40 -17.74 -6.27
C ARG A 404 1.75 -18.78 -7.17
N SER A 405 2.07 -20.05 -6.98
CA SER A 405 1.45 -21.16 -7.74
C SER A 405 -0.07 -21.23 -7.53
N ASN A 406 -0.55 -20.74 -6.36
CA ASN A 406 -1.97 -20.70 -6.03
C ASN A 406 -2.69 -19.40 -6.45
N THR A 407 -1.96 -18.41 -6.98
CA THR A 407 -2.51 -17.07 -7.23
C THR A 407 -2.69 -16.72 -8.70
N GLY A 408 -2.25 -17.60 -9.61
CA GLY A 408 -2.26 -17.34 -11.05
C GLY A 408 -1.28 -16.24 -11.49
N CYS A 409 -0.32 -15.87 -10.63
CA CYS A 409 0.71 -14.89 -10.94
C CYS A 409 1.91 -15.47 -11.72
N GLU A 410 1.86 -16.74 -12.08
CA GLU A 410 2.91 -17.42 -12.85
C GLU A 410 2.70 -17.36 -14.37
N SER A 411 1.61 -16.74 -14.84
CA SER A 411 1.29 -16.64 -16.29
C SER A 411 1.67 -15.27 -16.85
#